data_54d34d0bee60e4074fea53c03bde3900
#
_entry.id   54d34d0bee60e4074fea53c03bde3900
#
_cell.length_a   1.000
_cell.length_b   1.000
_cell.length_c   1.000
_cell.angle_alpha   90.00
_cell.angle_beta   90.00
_cell.angle_gamma   90.00
#
_symmetry.space_group_name_H-M   'P 1'
#
loop_
_entity.id
_entity.type
_entity.pdbx_description
1 polymer ?
#
loop_
_entity_poly.entity_id
_entity_poly.type
_entity_poly.pdbx_seq_one_letter_code
_entity_poly.pdbx_strand_id
1 'polypeptide(L)'
;MSHTEVKLKIPFGNKLLDAVCLIPNKSLTYGIILTHGASGDMNLPHLMSLASHLASHGFFCLRFTCKGLNIVHRIKAYKSVLNYLKTSGEYKLAGVFLGEFVGESGTENASSQ
;
A
#
# COMPACT_ATOMS: atom_id res chain seq x y z
N MET A 1 14.93 9.86 8.92
CA MET A 1 15.23 8.53 8.34
C MET A 1 14.90 8.52 6.88
N SER A 2 15.83 8.09 6.07
CA SER A 2 15.63 8.13 4.64
C SER A 2 14.98 6.87 4.13
N HIS A 3 14.26 7.02 3.05
CA HIS A 3 13.66 5.91 2.34
C HIS A 3 13.67 6.24 0.86
N THR A 4 13.47 5.23 0.04
CA THR A 4 13.43 5.39 -1.41
C THR A 4 11.99 5.24 -1.87
N GLU A 5 11.57 6.14 -2.74
CA GLU A 5 10.22 6.09 -3.30
C GLU A 5 10.28 5.50 -4.70
N VAL A 6 9.49 4.47 -4.96
CA VAL A 6 9.44 3.80 -6.25
C VAL A 6 8.00 3.71 -6.72
N LYS A 7 7.77 4.12 -7.96
CA LYS A 7 6.44 4.02 -8.58
C LYS A 7 6.35 2.71 -9.34
N LEU A 8 5.25 2.00 -9.15
CA LEU A 8 5.04 0.69 -9.74
C LEU A 8 3.72 0.60 -10.47
N LYS A 9 3.67 -0.31 -11.44
CA LYS A 9 2.45 -0.74 -12.09
C LYS A 9 2.30 -2.23 -11.82
N ILE A 10 1.28 -2.60 -11.08
CA ILE A 10 1.10 -3.98 -10.64
C ILE A 10 0.02 -4.64 -11.49
N PRO A 11 0.30 -5.79 -12.11
CA PRO A 11 -0.70 -6.47 -12.94
C PRO A 11 -1.93 -6.89 -12.15
N PHE A 12 -3.09 -6.62 -12.70
CA PHE A 12 -4.35 -6.98 -12.10
C PHE A 12 -5.31 -7.34 -13.22
N GLY A 13 -5.42 -8.63 -13.53
CA GLY A 13 -6.16 -9.08 -14.68
C GLY A 13 -5.52 -8.51 -15.94
N ASN A 14 -6.30 -7.83 -16.77
CA ASN A 14 -5.77 -7.19 -17.97
C ASN A 14 -5.52 -5.71 -17.74
N LYS A 15 -5.45 -5.29 -16.48
CA LYS A 15 -5.20 -3.90 -16.13
C LYS A 15 -3.94 -3.80 -15.29
N LEU A 16 -3.56 -2.57 -14.99
CA LEU A 16 -2.42 -2.29 -14.12
C LEU A 16 -2.89 -1.39 -12.99
N LEU A 17 -2.48 -1.71 -11.78
CA LEU A 17 -2.75 -0.88 -10.62
C LEU A 17 -1.57 0.06 -10.39
N ASP A 18 -1.87 1.34 -10.24
CA ASP A 18 -0.85 2.30 -9.89
C ASP A 18 -0.49 2.14 -8.42
N ALA A 19 0.78 2.10 -8.12
CA ALA A 19 1.25 1.93 -6.75
C ALA A 19 2.52 2.73 -6.53
N VAL A 20 2.75 3.07 -5.26
CA VAL A 20 3.98 3.74 -4.84
C VAL A 20 4.49 3.01 -3.61
N CYS A 21 5.76 2.61 -3.66
CA CYS A 21 6.43 1.99 -2.53
C CYS A 21 7.37 2.95 -1.87
N LEU A 22 7.33 3.01 -0.55
CA LEU A 22 8.34 3.70 0.23
C LEU A 22 9.19 2.64 0.90
N ILE A 23 10.43 2.55 0.48
CA ILE A 23 11.32 1.47 0.88
C ILE A 23 12.33 2.00 1.89
N PRO A 24 12.27 1.54 3.15
CA PRO A 24 13.21 2.01 4.16
C PRO A 24 14.59 1.43 3.92
N ASN A 25 15.58 2.09 4.46
CA ASN A 25 16.96 1.64 4.32
C ASN A 25 17.26 0.59 5.38
N LYS A 26 16.66 -0.59 5.23
CA LYS A 26 16.82 -1.70 6.17
C LYS A 26 16.84 -3.00 5.39
N SER A 27 17.60 -3.97 5.91
CA SER A 27 17.71 -5.24 5.23
C SER A 27 16.49 -6.14 5.42
N LEU A 28 15.78 -5.98 6.53
CA LEU A 28 14.58 -6.77 6.79
C LEU A 28 13.59 -5.89 7.54
N THR A 29 12.36 -5.87 7.09
CA THR A 29 11.35 -5.04 7.70
C THR A 29 9.97 -5.64 7.46
N TYR A 30 8.98 -5.09 8.14
CA TYR A 30 7.59 -5.43 7.89
C TYR A 30 7.02 -4.54 6.80
N GLY A 31 6.12 -5.10 6.00
CA GLY A 31 5.46 -4.35 4.96
C GLY A 31 4.05 -3.97 5.36
N ILE A 32 3.62 -2.81 4.91
CA ILE A 32 2.26 -2.33 5.13
C ILE A 32 1.69 -1.94 3.79
N ILE A 33 0.56 -2.55 3.42
CA ILE A 33 -0.14 -2.22 2.19
C ILE A 33 -1.31 -1.33 2.56
N LEU A 34 -1.35 -0.14 1.99
CA LEU A 34 -2.37 0.85 2.30
C LEU A 34 -3.22 1.15 1.07
N THR A 35 -4.51 1.34 1.29
CA THR A 35 -5.38 1.78 0.22
C THR A 35 -6.34 2.85 0.73
N HIS A 36 -7.06 3.47 -0.20
CA HIS A 36 -7.95 4.58 0.08
C HIS A 36 -9.39 4.11 0.17
N GLY A 37 -10.28 4.99 0.59
CA GLY A 37 -11.70 4.70 0.64
C GLY A 37 -12.32 4.70 -0.75
N ALA A 38 -13.66 4.68 -0.77
CA ALA A 38 -14.41 4.54 -2.02
C ALA A 38 -14.14 5.69 -3.00
N SER A 39 -13.94 6.88 -2.49
CA SER A 39 -13.59 8.02 -3.35
C SER A 39 -12.16 8.42 -3.05
N GLY A 40 -11.44 8.83 -4.04
CA GLY A 40 -10.05 9.23 -3.85
C GLY A 40 -9.10 8.26 -4.53
N ASP A 41 -7.84 8.38 -4.19
CA ASP A 41 -6.81 7.53 -4.76
C ASP A 41 -5.62 7.48 -3.81
N MET A 42 -4.53 6.86 -4.23
CA MET A 42 -3.35 6.69 -3.38
C MET A 42 -2.64 7.99 -3.06
N ASN A 43 -3.02 9.07 -3.71
CA ASN A 43 -2.37 10.37 -3.50
C ASN A 43 -3.14 11.28 -2.55
N LEU A 44 -4.09 10.74 -1.80
CA LEU A 44 -4.75 11.49 -0.74
C LEU A 44 -3.69 11.97 0.25
N PRO A 45 -3.70 13.27 0.61
CA PRO A 45 -2.65 13.81 1.48
C PRO A 45 -2.48 13.06 2.79
N HIS A 46 -3.57 12.68 3.43
CA HIS A 46 -3.48 11.95 4.70
C HIS A 46 -2.87 10.56 4.51
N LEU A 47 -3.17 9.92 3.40
CA LEU A 47 -2.62 8.60 3.11
C LEU A 47 -1.13 8.70 2.82
N MET A 48 -0.73 9.71 2.07
CA MET A 48 0.68 9.95 1.79
C MET A 48 1.44 10.27 3.06
N SER A 49 0.86 11.07 3.94
CA SER A 49 1.48 11.41 5.21
C SER A 49 1.65 10.19 6.10
N LEU A 50 0.64 9.35 6.15
CA LEU A 50 0.71 8.12 6.95
C LEU A 50 1.80 7.21 6.43
N ALA A 51 1.87 7.03 5.11
CA ALA A 51 2.88 6.17 4.50
C ALA A 51 4.28 6.70 4.79
N SER A 52 4.49 8.01 4.66
CA SER A 52 5.79 8.62 4.95
C SER A 52 6.17 8.44 6.41
N HIS A 53 5.20 8.62 7.30
CA HIS A 53 5.44 8.46 8.72
C HIS A 53 5.89 7.03 9.04
N LEU A 54 5.16 6.06 8.49
CA LEU A 54 5.50 4.65 8.72
C LEU A 54 6.87 4.30 8.13
N ALA A 55 7.16 4.82 6.94
CA ALA A 55 8.45 4.56 6.32
C ALA A 55 9.59 5.17 7.14
N SER A 56 9.35 6.33 7.75
CA SER A 56 10.36 6.95 8.60
C SER A 56 10.64 6.14 9.85
N HIS A 57 9.72 5.24 10.21
CA HIS A 57 9.90 4.35 11.35
C HIS A 57 10.42 2.97 10.92
N GLY A 58 10.81 2.83 9.67
CA GLY A 58 11.46 1.61 9.20
C GLY A 58 10.53 0.58 8.59
N PHE A 59 9.29 0.96 8.27
CA PHE A 59 8.37 0.04 7.62
C PHE A 59 8.39 0.24 6.12
N PHE A 60 8.28 -0.87 5.38
CA PHE A 60 8.06 -0.81 3.95
C PHE A 60 6.57 -0.48 3.76
N CYS A 61 6.27 0.58 3.01
CA CYS A 61 4.88 0.96 2.77
C CYS A 61 4.59 0.97 1.29
N LEU A 62 3.53 0.26 0.91
CA LEU A 62 3.03 0.31 -0.45
C LEU A 62 1.60 0.83 -0.41
N ARG A 63 1.34 1.92 -1.12
CA ARG A 63 -0.01 2.41 -1.30
C ARG A 63 -0.38 2.26 -2.77
N PHE A 64 -1.63 1.92 -3.03
CA PHE A 64 -2.06 1.73 -4.40
C PHE A 64 -3.47 2.27 -4.61
N THR A 65 -3.81 2.51 -5.86
CA THR A 65 -5.11 3.05 -6.24
C THR A 65 -6.04 1.93 -6.69
N CYS A 66 -7.22 1.87 -6.07
CA CYS A 66 -8.25 0.92 -6.49
C CYS A 66 -9.58 1.64 -6.71
N LYS A 67 -9.51 2.79 -7.37
CA LYS A 67 -10.65 3.65 -7.60
C LYS A 67 -11.69 2.97 -8.47
N GLY A 68 -12.94 3.11 -8.08
CA GLY A 68 -14.02 2.54 -8.88
C GLY A 68 -14.28 1.06 -8.70
N LEU A 69 -13.50 0.40 -7.84
CA LEU A 69 -13.68 -1.03 -7.64
C LEU A 69 -14.67 -1.30 -6.51
N ASN A 70 -15.52 -2.31 -6.69
CA ASN A 70 -16.40 -2.74 -5.62
C ASN A 70 -15.58 -3.58 -4.62
N ILE A 71 -16.23 -3.99 -3.53
CA ILE A 71 -15.51 -4.66 -2.44
C ILE A 71 -14.85 -5.96 -2.89
N VAL A 72 -15.50 -6.72 -3.75
CA VAL A 72 -14.94 -7.98 -4.23
C VAL A 72 -13.68 -7.73 -5.04
N HIS A 73 -13.72 -6.75 -5.93
CA HIS A 73 -12.56 -6.42 -6.74
C HIS A 73 -11.45 -5.79 -5.92
N ARG A 74 -11.80 -5.04 -4.87
CA ARG A 74 -10.80 -4.47 -3.98
C ARG A 74 -10.04 -5.56 -3.25
N ILE A 75 -10.74 -6.62 -2.82
CA ILE A 75 -10.08 -7.75 -2.19
C ILE A 75 -9.14 -8.44 -3.17
N LYS A 76 -9.59 -8.60 -4.42
CA LYS A 76 -8.73 -9.20 -5.45
C LYS A 76 -7.52 -8.34 -5.73
N ALA A 77 -7.69 -7.02 -5.71
CA ALA A 77 -6.57 -6.10 -5.91
C ALA A 77 -5.55 -6.24 -4.79
N TYR A 78 -6.01 -6.31 -3.54
CA TYR A 78 -5.11 -6.56 -2.41
C TYR A 78 -4.32 -7.84 -2.59
N LYS A 79 -5.00 -8.90 -3.03
CA LYS A 79 -4.33 -10.18 -3.23
C LYS A 79 -3.29 -10.10 -4.34
N SER A 80 -3.58 -9.36 -5.39
CA SER A 80 -2.62 -9.16 -6.48
C SER A 80 -1.39 -8.40 -6.01
N VAL A 81 -1.61 -7.35 -5.20
CA VAL A 81 -0.49 -6.58 -4.66
C VAL A 81 0.36 -7.44 -3.73
N LEU A 82 -0.31 -8.20 -2.85
CA LEU A 82 0.40 -9.07 -1.93
C LEU A 82 1.22 -10.11 -2.68
N ASN A 83 0.63 -10.73 -3.70
CA ASN A 83 1.31 -11.71 -4.50
C ASN A 83 2.51 -11.10 -5.24
N TYR A 84 2.35 -9.88 -5.74
CA TYR A 84 3.43 -9.19 -6.41
C TYR A 84 4.62 -9.01 -5.47
N LEU A 85 4.36 -8.59 -4.23
CA LEU A 85 5.43 -8.42 -3.25
C LEU A 85 6.11 -9.73 -2.90
N LYS A 86 5.33 -10.80 -2.80
CA LYS A 86 5.89 -12.11 -2.46
C LYS A 86 6.74 -12.70 -3.57
N THR A 87 6.36 -12.44 -4.82
CA THR A 87 7.02 -13.10 -5.95
C THR A 87 8.07 -12.26 -6.63
N SER A 88 8.15 -10.96 -6.32
CA SER A 88 9.09 -10.09 -7.02
C SER A 88 10.55 -10.40 -6.70
N GLY A 89 10.80 -10.92 -5.51
CA GLY A 89 12.16 -11.21 -5.10
C GLY A 89 12.99 -9.99 -4.73
N GLU A 90 12.42 -8.80 -4.89
CA GLU A 90 13.15 -7.58 -4.61
C GLU A 90 13.01 -7.09 -3.19
N TYR A 91 11.97 -7.53 -2.51
CA TYR A 91 11.67 -7.02 -1.19
C TYR A 91 11.65 -8.17 -0.18
N LYS A 92 12.44 -8.03 0.87
CA LYS A 92 12.48 -9.04 1.93
C LYS A 92 11.66 -8.51 3.09
N LEU A 93 10.46 -9.05 3.23
CA LEU A 93 9.54 -8.60 4.26
C LEU A 93 9.33 -9.70 5.27
N ALA A 94 9.42 -9.34 6.55
CA ALA A 94 9.19 -10.29 7.64
C ALA A 94 7.73 -10.64 7.77
N GLY A 95 6.86 -9.74 7.36
CA GLY A 95 5.42 -9.96 7.35
C GLY A 95 4.77 -8.77 6.69
N VAL A 96 3.48 -8.90 6.37
CA VAL A 96 2.75 -7.84 5.68
C VAL A 96 1.43 -7.59 6.38
N PHE A 97 1.12 -6.33 6.61
CA PHE A 97 -0.14 -5.90 7.19
C PHE A 97 -0.93 -5.12 6.16
N LEU A 98 -2.25 -5.23 6.23
CA LEU A 98 -3.13 -4.51 5.32
C LEU A 98 -3.86 -3.43 6.10
N GLY A 99 -3.95 -2.23 5.51
CA GLY A 99 -4.67 -1.14 6.11
C GLY A 99 -5.50 -0.40 5.09
N GLU A 100 -6.58 0.19 5.55
CA GLU A 100 -7.44 0.98 4.69
C GLU A 100 -7.72 2.30 5.37
N PHE A 101 -7.50 3.39 4.64
CA PHE A 101 -7.79 4.71 5.14
C PHE A 101 -9.16 5.13 4.61
N VAL A 102 -10.12 5.25 5.51
CA VAL A 102 -11.48 5.45 5.11
C VAL A 102 -11.87 6.91 5.00
N GLY A 103 -11.11 7.81 5.43
CA GLY A 103 -11.38 9.02 5.07
C GLY A 103 -11.58 10.16 5.81
N GLU A 104 -12.14 11.14 5.22
CA GLU A 104 -12.12 12.35 5.71
C GLU A 104 -13.23 12.74 6.56
N SER A 105 -14.19 11.91 6.80
CA SER A 105 -15.23 12.17 7.77
C SER A 105 -14.65 12.16 9.17
N GLY A 106 -13.37 11.97 9.28
CA GLY A 106 -12.74 11.95 10.56
C GLY A 106 -12.69 10.59 11.20
N THR A 107 -13.25 9.62 10.55
CA THR A 107 -13.22 8.28 11.07
C THR A 107 -12.23 7.48 10.27
N GLU A 108 -11.11 7.22 10.84
CA GLU A 108 -10.14 6.39 10.18
C GLU A 108 -10.19 5.06 10.81
N ASN A 109 -10.20 4.05 9.99
CA ASN A 109 -10.09 2.70 10.45
C ASN A 109 -8.89 2.08 9.82
N ALA A 110 -7.94 1.78 10.62
CA ALA A 110 -6.83 0.96 10.19
C ALA A 110 -7.14 -0.41 10.71
N SER A 111 -7.54 -1.30 9.82
CA SER A 111 -7.76 -2.69 10.16
C SER A 111 -6.54 -3.44 9.75
N SER A 112 -5.89 -4.07 10.68
CA SER A 112 -4.76 -4.92 10.36
C SER A 112 -5.24 -6.33 10.17
N GLN A 113 -4.83 -6.91 9.11
CA GLN A 113 -5.16 -8.29 8.83
C GLN A 113 -3.91 -9.12 8.81
#